data_b5d0fc130bb308c1ea34a89559e03747
#
_entry.id   b5d0fc130bb308c1ea34a89559e03747
#
_cell.length_a   1.000
_cell.length_b   1.000
_cell.length_c   1.000
_cell.angle_alpha   90.00
_cell.angle_beta   90.00
_cell.angle_gamma   90.00
#
_symmetry.space_group_name_H-M   'P 1'
#
loop_
_entity.id
_entity.type
_entity.pdbx_description
1 polymer ?
#
loop_
_entity_poly.entity_id
_entity_poly.type
_entity_poly.pdbx_seq_one_letter_code
_entity_poly.pdbx_strand_id
1 'polypeptide(L)'
;MTTTTETPTSISVRRSRITSVWLGLIAVALVAAAFGLVLAGGTYEALPGIADPGPLVTWGAPALRVLTDLAAIVTVGLLLSATILAPSGKDGILSRTGRQDALRAVWAAGVWALLAAVQFFFLLALVLGVPLMDALTPAVVSTYANELDSTRALLVMSLLALVVAVGAVTSATTGASGAWLAVAVAAAALPGLAGHSSSLGDHELAITAGVTHMVSAVLWVGGLLALTVHAFKRDLPMARAVQRFSAIAITAVVLLAASGLANAYTRLGGLDQFFTTGYGNVILIKIGLIVGQAFLGLHMRRRILPTL
;
A
#
# COMPACT_ATOMS: atom_id res chain seq x y z
N MET A 1 -18.16 -27.98 -30.10
CA MET A 1 -18.36 -27.23 -28.83
C MET A 1 -18.10 -28.21 -27.69
N THR A 2 -16.87 -28.33 -27.23
CA THR A 2 -16.50 -29.20 -26.09
C THR A 2 -16.45 -28.34 -24.85
N THR A 3 -17.50 -28.38 -24.07
CA THR A 3 -17.54 -27.83 -22.70
C THR A 3 -16.69 -28.71 -21.81
N THR A 4 -15.48 -28.29 -21.51
CA THR A 4 -14.67 -28.88 -20.43
C THR A 4 -15.27 -28.49 -19.08
N THR A 5 -16.05 -29.39 -18.49
CA THR A 5 -16.51 -29.31 -17.10
C THR A 5 -15.29 -29.50 -16.18
N GLU A 6 -14.80 -28.41 -15.57
CA GLU A 6 -13.80 -28.49 -14.52
C GLU A 6 -14.37 -29.28 -13.33
N THR A 7 -13.68 -30.31 -12.91
CA THR A 7 -14.08 -31.15 -11.78
C THR A 7 -14.00 -30.34 -10.45
N PRO A 8 -14.91 -30.55 -9.47
CA PRO A 8 -14.95 -29.79 -8.20
C PRO A 8 -13.64 -29.82 -7.40
N THR A 9 -12.84 -30.84 -7.54
CA THR A 9 -11.51 -30.99 -6.93
C THR A 9 -10.46 -29.99 -7.46
N SER A 10 -10.54 -29.61 -8.74
CA SER A 10 -9.59 -28.65 -9.33
C SER A 10 -9.83 -27.22 -8.82
N ILE A 11 -11.07 -26.87 -8.55
CA ILE A 11 -11.46 -25.54 -8.05
C ILE A 11 -11.02 -25.36 -6.58
N SER A 12 -11.17 -26.38 -5.74
CA SER A 12 -10.77 -26.31 -4.34
C SER A 12 -9.25 -26.22 -4.15
N VAL A 13 -8.47 -26.98 -4.91
CA VAL A 13 -7.00 -26.93 -4.92
C VAL A 13 -6.49 -25.58 -5.40
N ARG A 14 -7.12 -24.99 -6.45
CA ARG A 14 -6.75 -23.67 -6.97
C ARG A 14 -7.04 -22.56 -5.96
N ARG A 15 -8.18 -22.63 -5.28
CA ARG A 15 -8.58 -21.67 -4.24
C ARG A 15 -7.62 -21.72 -3.04
N SER A 16 -7.25 -22.92 -2.59
CA SER A 16 -6.28 -23.12 -1.53
C SER A 16 -4.90 -22.52 -1.87
N ARG A 17 -4.38 -22.74 -3.08
CA ARG A 17 -3.09 -22.17 -3.52
C ARG A 17 -3.09 -20.64 -3.53
N ILE A 18 -4.17 -20.00 -3.98
CA ILE A 18 -4.26 -18.54 -4.00
C ILE A 18 -4.26 -18.00 -2.56
N THR A 19 -5.02 -18.61 -1.65
CA THR A 19 -5.05 -18.23 -0.23
C THR A 19 -3.68 -18.39 0.42
N SER A 20 -2.96 -19.48 0.14
CA SER A 20 -1.61 -19.72 0.68
C SER A 20 -0.61 -18.65 0.18
N VAL A 21 -0.69 -18.22 -1.07
CA VAL A 21 0.16 -17.16 -1.61
C VAL A 21 -0.12 -15.83 -0.90
N TRP A 22 -1.39 -15.49 -0.67
CA TRP A 22 -1.75 -14.26 0.06
C TRP A 22 -1.25 -14.26 1.50
N LEU A 23 -1.46 -15.37 2.21
CA LEU A 23 -0.96 -15.51 3.58
C LEU A 23 0.57 -15.44 3.63
N GLY A 24 1.24 -16.06 2.65
CA GLY A 24 2.70 -15.97 2.51
C GLY A 24 3.19 -14.54 2.27
N LEU A 25 2.54 -13.78 1.39
CA LEU A 25 2.89 -12.39 1.13
C LEU A 25 2.70 -11.50 2.37
N ILE A 26 1.60 -11.67 3.09
CA ILE A 26 1.35 -10.95 4.35
C ILE A 26 2.41 -11.31 5.39
N ALA A 27 2.71 -12.59 5.56
CA ALA A 27 3.74 -13.04 6.51
C ALA A 27 5.12 -12.46 6.17
N VAL A 28 5.53 -12.51 4.89
CA VAL A 28 6.80 -11.93 4.43
C VAL A 28 6.82 -10.41 4.67
N ALA A 29 5.74 -9.70 4.40
CA ALA A 29 5.67 -8.26 4.63
C ALA A 29 5.79 -7.90 6.13
N LEU A 30 5.12 -8.66 7.01
CA LEU A 30 5.21 -8.46 8.46
C LEU A 30 6.60 -8.79 9.01
N VAL A 31 7.22 -9.88 8.55
CA VAL A 31 8.59 -10.25 8.93
C VAL A 31 9.59 -9.20 8.44
N ALA A 32 9.47 -8.75 7.20
CA ALA A 32 10.34 -7.70 6.65
C ALA A 32 10.18 -6.37 7.42
N ALA A 33 8.95 -6.03 7.83
CA ALA A 33 8.71 -4.84 8.64
C ALA A 33 9.31 -4.96 10.05
N ALA A 34 9.13 -6.10 10.71
CA ALA A 34 9.71 -6.37 12.03
C ALA A 34 11.25 -6.33 11.97
N PHE A 35 11.85 -6.98 10.96
CA PHE A 35 13.29 -6.96 10.74
C PHE A 35 13.81 -5.54 10.46
N GLY A 36 13.12 -4.77 9.62
CA GLY A 36 13.46 -3.39 9.33
C GLY A 36 13.37 -2.49 10.57
N LEU A 37 12.36 -2.71 11.43
CA LEU A 37 12.20 -1.99 12.69
C LEU A 37 13.36 -2.27 13.66
N VAL A 38 13.75 -3.54 13.81
CA VAL A 38 14.88 -3.94 14.66
C VAL A 38 16.19 -3.39 14.12
N LEU A 39 16.45 -3.51 12.81
CA LEU A 39 17.67 -2.98 12.18
C LEU A 39 17.80 -1.46 12.29
N ALA A 40 16.68 -0.75 12.21
CA ALA A 40 16.64 0.70 12.32
C ALA A 40 16.81 1.21 13.76
N GLY A 41 16.89 0.31 14.75
CA GLY A 41 16.90 0.69 16.16
C GLY A 41 15.56 1.28 16.64
N GLY A 42 14.48 1.01 15.89
CA GLY A 42 13.15 1.58 16.12
C GLY A 42 12.28 0.81 17.12
N THR A 43 12.90 0.01 17.99
CA THR A 43 12.19 -0.57 19.15
C THR A 43 11.95 0.55 20.16
N TYR A 44 10.69 0.72 20.57
CA TYR A 44 10.32 1.69 21.59
C TYR A 44 11.08 1.37 22.89
N GLU A 45 11.91 2.29 23.33
CA GLU A 45 12.48 2.28 24.67
C GLU A 45 11.70 3.30 25.50
N ALA A 46 11.08 2.82 26.58
CA ALA A 46 10.36 3.70 27.51
C ALA A 46 11.33 4.73 28.07
N LEU A 47 11.09 6.00 27.79
CA LEU A 47 11.89 7.07 28.36
C LEU A 47 11.54 7.23 29.84
N PRO A 48 12.52 7.48 30.76
CA PRO A 48 12.26 7.70 32.14
C PRO A 48 11.23 8.83 32.33
N GLY A 49 10.11 8.54 33.01
CA GLY A 49 9.04 9.50 33.29
C GLY A 49 7.92 9.53 32.22
N ILE A 50 8.00 8.76 31.15
CA ILE A 50 6.90 8.55 30.20
C ILE A 50 6.31 7.15 30.45
N ALA A 51 4.99 7.03 30.49
CA ALA A 51 4.33 5.75 30.65
C ALA A 51 4.63 4.84 29.44
N ASP A 52 4.78 3.54 29.69
CA ASP A 52 4.99 2.54 28.64
C ASP A 52 3.63 2.17 28.02
N PRO A 53 3.44 2.32 26.70
CA PRO A 53 2.20 1.91 26.02
C PRO A 53 1.98 0.39 26.03
N GLY A 54 3.00 -0.37 26.38
CA GLY A 54 3.00 -1.82 26.47
C GLY A 54 3.27 -2.53 25.13
N PRO A 55 3.64 -3.82 25.20
CA PRO A 55 4.07 -4.58 24.01
C PRO A 55 3.01 -4.67 22.90
N LEU A 56 1.73 -4.69 23.28
CA LEU A 56 0.63 -4.72 22.31
C LEU A 56 0.65 -3.49 21.38
N VAL A 57 0.83 -2.31 21.94
CA VAL A 57 0.87 -1.05 21.18
C VAL A 57 2.17 -0.94 20.41
N THR A 58 3.30 -1.24 21.04
CA THR A 58 4.64 -1.13 20.46
C THR A 58 4.81 -1.98 19.19
N TRP A 59 4.31 -3.21 19.20
CA TRP A 59 4.38 -4.11 18.05
C TRP A 59 3.13 -4.05 17.16
N GLY A 60 1.98 -3.77 17.76
CA GLY A 60 0.71 -3.69 17.05
C GLY A 60 0.62 -2.48 16.11
N ALA A 61 1.12 -1.31 16.50
CA ALA A 61 1.08 -0.11 15.68
C ALA A 61 1.83 -0.28 14.34
N PRO A 62 3.09 -0.74 14.30
CA PRO A 62 3.78 -1.00 13.03
C PRO A 62 3.16 -2.15 12.23
N ALA A 63 2.65 -3.20 12.89
CA ALA A 63 1.97 -4.29 12.21
C ALA A 63 0.67 -3.82 11.52
N LEU A 64 -0.15 -3.02 12.20
CA LEU A 64 -1.36 -2.42 11.64
C LEU A 64 -1.01 -1.47 10.49
N ARG A 65 0.08 -0.72 10.58
CA ARG A 65 0.56 0.11 9.47
C ARG A 65 0.79 -0.71 8.22
N VAL A 66 1.51 -1.81 8.33
CA VAL A 66 1.77 -2.72 7.19
C VAL A 66 0.46 -3.28 6.62
N LEU A 67 -0.46 -3.71 7.48
CA LEU A 67 -1.75 -4.26 7.04
C LEU A 67 -2.62 -3.19 6.35
N THR A 68 -2.62 -1.97 6.85
CA THR A 68 -3.33 -0.83 6.26
C THR A 68 -2.75 -0.48 4.88
N ASP A 69 -1.43 -0.41 4.76
CA ASP A 69 -0.75 -0.14 3.49
C ASP A 69 -1.00 -1.27 2.46
N LEU A 70 -1.00 -2.55 2.89
CA LEU A 70 -1.35 -3.68 2.03
C LEU A 70 -2.80 -3.62 1.55
N ALA A 71 -3.75 -3.26 2.42
CA ALA A 71 -5.15 -3.11 2.04
C ALA A 71 -5.36 -1.95 1.05
N ALA A 72 -4.63 -0.84 1.21
CA ALA A 72 -4.60 0.25 0.25
C ALA A 72 -4.06 -0.21 -1.12
N ILE A 73 -2.93 -0.93 -1.14
CA ILE A 73 -2.30 -1.49 -2.35
C ILE A 73 -3.28 -2.42 -3.08
N VAL A 74 -3.96 -3.31 -2.36
CA VAL A 74 -4.96 -4.22 -2.95
C VAL A 74 -6.13 -3.45 -3.54
N THR A 75 -6.65 -2.47 -2.82
CA THR A 75 -7.78 -1.63 -3.27
C THR A 75 -7.43 -0.87 -4.53
N VAL A 76 -6.29 -0.16 -4.53
CA VAL A 76 -5.79 0.60 -5.69
C VAL A 76 -5.51 -0.36 -6.86
N GLY A 77 -4.88 -1.50 -6.63
CA GLY A 77 -4.59 -2.50 -7.65
C GLY A 77 -5.85 -3.05 -8.34
N LEU A 78 -6.91 -3.33 -7.57
CA LEU A 78 -8.20 -3.80 -8.09
C LEU A 78 -8.91 -2.72 -8.92
N LEU A 79 -8.92 -1.47 -8.45
CA LEU A 79 -9.51 -0.35 -9.20
C LEU A 79 -8.70 -0.01 -10.44
N LEU A 80 -7.36 -0.09 -10.38
CA LEU A 80 -6.48 0.08 -11.52
C LEU A 80 -6.70 -1.04 -12.55
N SER A 81 -6.90 -2.29 -12.09
CA SER A 81 -7.27 -3.41 -12.97
C SER A 81 -8.60 -3.12 -13.67
N ALA A 82 -9.63 -2.72 -12.94
CA ALA A 82 -10.94 -2.43 -13.50
C ALA A 82 -10.91 -1.29 -14.52
N THR A 83 -10.08 -0.26 -14.28
CA THR A 83 -10.03 0.96 -15.08
C THR A 83 -9.13 0.82 -16.32
N ILE A 84 -7.95 0.19 -16.16
CA ILE A 84 -6.87 0.27 -17.15
C ILE A 84 -6.50 -1.11 -17.71
N LEU A 85 -6.38 -2.14 -16.86
CA LEU A 85 -5.84 -3.43 -17.30
C LEU A 85 -6.88 -4.29 -18.02
N ALA A 86 -8.08 -4.35 -17.47
CA ALA A 86 -9.17 -5.10 -18.07
C ALA A 86 -9.69 -4.41 -19.34
N PRO A 87 -10.08 -5.19 -20.37
CA PRO A 87 -10.71 -4.61 -21.55
C PRO A 87 -12.05 -3.96 -21.19
N SER A 88 -12.41 -2.89 -21.88
CA SER A 88 -13.73 -2.25 -21.81
C SER A 88 -14.40 -2.23 -23.16
N GLY A 89 -15.73 -2.13 -23.17
CA GLY A 89 -16.51 -1.92 -24.40
C GLY A 89 -16.25 -0.54 -25.02
N LYS A 90 -16.76 -0.32 -26.23
CA LYS A 90 -16.66 0.99 -26.94
C LYS A 90 -17.33 2.12 -26.15
N ASP A 91 -18.37 1.78 -25.37
CA ASP A 91 -19.13 2.73 -24.54
C ASP A 91 -18.49 2.96 -23.17
N GLY A 92 -17.25 2.49 -22.95
CA GLY A 92 -16.56 2.57 -21.67
C GLY A 92 -17.15 1.66 -20.58
N ILE A 93 -18.07 0.75 -20.92
CA ILE A 93 -18.65 -0.22 -19.98
C ILE A 93 -17.57 -1.25 -19.61
N LEU A 94 -17.44 -1.51 -18.31
CA LEU A 94 -16.50 -2.48 -17.79
C LEU A 94 -16.80 -3.89 -18.32
N SER A 95 -15.76 -4.62 -18.71
CA SER A 95 -15.88 -6.06 -18.96
C SER A 95 -16.31 -6.79 -17.68
N ARG A 96 -16.70 -8.06 -17.83
CA ARG A 96 -17.02 -8.92 -16.69
C ARG A 96 -15.88 -8.97 -15.66
N THR A 97 -14.63 -9.10 -16.12
CA THR A 97 -13.44 -9.11 -15.24
C THR A 97 -13.27 -7.76 -14.55
N GLY A 98 -13.34 -6.64 -15.29
CA GLY A 98 -13.25 -5.30 -14.70
C GLY A 98 -14.33 -5.04 -13.66
N ARG A 99 -15.59 -5.44 -13.93
CA ARG A 99 -16.68 -5.32 -12.98
C ARG A 99 -16.46 -6.17 -11.71
N GLN A 100 -15.95 -7.39 -11.87
CA GLN A 100 -15.61 -8.24 -10.72
C GLN A 100 -14.49 -7.63 -9.86
N ASP A 101 -13.49 -7.00 -10.47
CA ASP A 101 -12.41 -6.35 -9.73
C ASP A 101 -12.91 -5.10 -9.00
N ALA A 102 -13.77 -4.30 -9.64
CA ALA A 102 -14.42 -3.17 -8.95
C ALA A 102 -15.24 -3.64 -7.73
N LEU A 103 -15.98 -4.74 -7.84
CA LEU A 103 -16.72 -5.32 -6.70
C LEU A 103 -15.81 -5.91 -5.61
N ARG A 104 -14.67 -6.48 -5.98
CA ARG A 104 -13.66 -6.92 -4.99
C ARG A 104 -13.01 -5.74 -4.29
N ALA A 105 -12.83 -4.62 -5.00
CA ALA A 105 -12.32 -3.38 -4.42
C ALA A 105 -13.24 -2.83 -3.32
N VAL A 106 -14.56 -3.05 -3.39
CA VAL A 106 -15.52 -2.71 -2.31
C VAL A 106 -15.10 -3.36 -0.99
N TRP A 107 -14.84 -4.67 -1.02
CA TRP A 107 -14.44 -5.41 0.17
C TRP A 107 -13.03 -5.02 0.66
N ALA A 108 -12.10 -4.86 -0.27
CA ALA A 108 -10.74 -4.44 0.07
C ALA A 108 -10.72 -3.05 0.71
N ALA A 109 -11.49 -2.10 0.17
CA ALA A 109 -11.64 -0.76 0.71
C ALA A 109 -12.33 -0.75 2.09
N GLY A 110 -13.33 -1.62 2.30
CA GLY A 110 -13.95 -1.81 3.61
C GLY A 110 -12.97 -2.32 4.67
N VAL A 111 -12.15 -3.31 4.32
CA VAL A 111 -11.06 -3.79 5.18
C VAL A 111 -10.03 -2.69 5.43
N TRP A 112 -9.66 -1.93 4.39
CA TRP A 112 -8.75 -0.79 4.54
C TRP A 112 -9.29 0.26 5.48
N ALA A 113 -10.56 0.66 5.35
CA ALA A 113 -11.21 1.61 6.25
C ALA A 113 -11.17 1.14 7.71
N LEU A 114 -11.50 -0.13 7.96
CA LEU A 114 -11.45 -0.71 9.30
C LEU A 114 -10.02 -0.71 9.87
N LEU A 115 -9.03 -1.17 9.08
CA LEU A 115 -7.64 -1.21 9.52
C LEU A 115 -7.11 0.20 9.83
N ALA A 116 -7.44 1.20 9.02
CA ALA A 116 -7.07 2.59 9.26
C ALA A 116 -7.70 3.14 10.55
N ALA A 117 -8.99 2.81 10.80
CA ALA A 117 -9.67 3.19 12.04
C ALA A 117 -9.03 2.54 13.27
N VAL A 118 -8.68 1.26 13.21
CA VAL A 118 -7.99 0.57 14.30
C VAL A 118 -6.57 1.14 14.50
N GLN A 119 -5.85 1.37 13.40
CA GLN A 119 -4.50 1.96 13.44
C GLN A 119 -4.49 3.34 14.09
N PHE A 120 -5.56 4.14 13.93
CA PHE A 120 -5.71 5.42 14.62
C PHE A 120 -5.55 5.29 16.13
N PHE A 121 -6.24 4.33 16.77
CA PHE A 121 -6.16 4.14 18.23
C PHE A 121 -4.78 3.66 18.67
N PHE A 122 -4.17 2.75 17.90
CA PHE A 122 -2.82 2.28 18.21
C PHE A 122 -1.76 3.39 18.06
N LEU A 123 -1.90 4.23 17.03
CA LEU A 123 -1.01 5.37 16.84
C LEU A 123 -1.20 6.40 17.97
N LEU A 124 -2.45 6.67 18.35
CA LEU A 124 -2.76 7.59 19.46
C LEU A 124 -2.15 7.08 20.76
N ALA A 125 -2.33 5.80 21.10
CA ALA A 125 -1.73 5.17 22.26
C ALA A 125 -0.19 5.24 22.23
N LEU A 126 0.42 4.99 21.07
CA LEU A 126 1.87 5.04 20.88
C LEU A 126 2.43 6.46 21.08
N VAL A 127 1.78 7.47 20.48
CA VAL A 127 2.24 8.87 20.54
C VAL A 127 2.09 9.44 21.96
N LEU A 128 1.01 9.09 22.65
CA LEU A 128 0.78 9.54 24.02
C LEU A 128 1.55 8.72 25.07
N GLY A 129 2.13 7.58 24.69
CA GLY A 129 2.83 6.68 25.61
C GLY A 129 1.89 6.03 26.64
N VAL A 130 0.62 5.78 26.28
CA VAL A 130 -0.39 5.21 27.19
C VAL A 130 -0.85 3.84 26.72
N PRO A 131 -1.35 2.97 27.64
CA PRO A 131 -2.01 1.74 27.28
C PRO A 131 -3.17 1.96 26.28
N LEU A 132 -3.40 0.98 25.40
CA LEU A 132 -4.44 1.08 24.36
C LEU A 132 -5.83 1.43 24.91
N MET A 133 -6.20 0.87 26.07
CA MET A 133 -7.51 1.10 26.67
C MET A 133 -7.71 2.56 27.12
N ASP A 134 -6.64 3.23 27.54
CA ASP A 134 -6.67 4.64 27.92
C ASP A 134 -6.84 5.54 26.68
N ALA A 135 -6.19 5.17 25.55
CA ALA A 135 -6.35 5.86 24.28
C ALA A 135 -7.77 5.75 23.69
N LEU A 136 -8.54 4.74 24.08
CA LEU A 136 -9.94 4.53 23.64
C LEU A 136 -10.93 5.43 24.39
N THR A 137 -10.51 6.14 25.45
CA THR A 137 -11.44 6.97 26.23
C THR A 137 -11.95 8.15 25.40
N PRO A 138 -13.26 8.49 25.48
CA PRO A 138 -13.83 9.59 24.70
C PRO A 138 -13.12 10.93 24.91
N ALA A 139 -12.64 11.20 26.13
CA ALA A 139 -11.91 12.41 26.46
C ALA A 139 -10.58 12.51 25.69
N VAL A 140 -9.79 11.42 25.63
CA VAL A 140 -8.53 11.37 24.89
C VAL A 140 -8.79 11.50 23.39
N VAL A 141 -9.77 10.76 22.86
CA VAL A 141 -10.12 10.82 21.44
C VAL A 141 -10.56 12.24 21.05
N SER A 142 -11.47 12.86 21.80
CA SER A 142 -11.97 14.20 21.48
C SER A 142 -10.89 15.28 21.52
N THR A 143 -9.91 15.13 22.43
CA THR A 143 -8.80 16.10 22.58
C THR A 143 -7.78 15.93 21.45
N TYR A 144 -7.32 14.70 21.18
CA TYR A 144 -6.14 14.47 20.35
C TYR A 144 -6.44 14.02 18.90
N ALA A 145 -7.70 13.69 18.56
CA ALA A 145 -8.05 13.25 17.21
C ALA A 145 -7.70 14.29 16.14
N ASN A 146 -7.84 15.59 16.45
CA ASN A 146 -7.59 16.70 15.52
C ASN A 146 -6.28 17.46 15.78
N GLU A 147 -5.66 17.28 16.94
CA GLU A 147 -4.44 18.00 17.29
C GLU A 147 -3.20 17.41 16.62
N LEU A 148 -3.20 16.09 16.39
CA LEU A 148 -2.09 15.40 15.78
C LEU A 148 -2.36 15.17 14.28
N ASP A 149 -1.54 15.73 13.41
CA ASP A 149 -1.70 15.60 11.96
C ASP A 149 -1.71 14.14 11.49
N SER A 150 -0.90 13.27 12.11
CA SER A 150 -0.83 11.85 11.78
C SER A 150 -2.10 11.09 12.14
N THR A 151 -2.74 11.38 13.27
CA THR A 151 -4.01 10.75 13.67
C THR A 151 -5.16 11.27 12.82
N ARG A 152 -5.20 12.57 12.55
CA ARG A 152 -6.17 13.19 11.63
C ARG A 152 -6.08 12.60 10.24
N ALA A 153 -4.87 12.40 9.70
CA ALA A 153 -4.67 11.76 8.40
C ALA A 153 -5.25 10.35 8.34
N LEU A 154 -5.11 9.54 9.41
CA LEU A 154 -5.68 8.20 9.49
C LEU A 154 -7.21 8.22 9.53
N LEU A 155 -7.83 9.16 10.26
CA LEU A 155 -9.28 9.31 10.28
C LEU A 155 -9.84 9.68 8.91
N VAL A 156 -9.22 10.66 8.24
CA VAL A 156 -9.62 11.06 6.89
C VAL A 156 -9.39 9.93 5.90
N MET A 157 -8.27 9.20 6.01
CA MET A 157 -7.99 8.03 5.18
C MET A 157 -9.04 6.93 5.37
N SER A 158 -9.42 6.64 6.63
CA SER A 158 -10.47 5.66 6.95
C SER A 158 -11.81 6.07 6.31
N LEU A 159 -12.19 7.34 6.45
CA LEU A 159 -13.42 7.87 5.87
C LEU A 159 -13.40 7.79 4.32
N LEU A 160 -12.33 8.21 3.69
CA LEU A 160 -12.21 8.12 2.22
C LEU A 160 -12.18 6.68 1.73
N ALA A 161 -11.52 5.77 2.44
CA ALA A 161 -11.57 4.34 2.12
C ALA A 161 -13.00 3.78 2.22
N LEU A 162 -13.78 4.21 3.22
CA LEU A 162 -15.20 3.85 3.34
C LEU A 162 -16.02 4.43 2.18
N VAL A 163 -15.79 5.68 1.80
CA VAL A 163 -16.41 6.32 0.62
C VAL A 163 -16.09 5.53 -0.64
N VAL A 164 -14.83 5.08 -0.83
CA VAL A 164 -14.45 4.20 -1.93
C VAL A 164 -15.20 2.86 -1.85
N ALA A 165 -15.32 2.25 -0.66
CA ALA A 165 -16.04 0.99 -0.49
C ALA A 165 -17.51 1.11 -0.91
N VAL A 166 -18.19 2.19 -0.51
CA VAL A 166 -19.60 2.44 -0.87
C VAL A 166 -19.71 2.81 -2.35
N GLY A 167 -18.85 3.70 -2.82
CA GLY A 167 -18.93 4.24 -4.18
C GLY A 167 -18.54 3.25 -5.27
N ALA A 168 -17.56 2.39 -5.03
CA ALA A 168 -17.11 1.41 -6.03
C ALA A 168 -18.19 0.38 -6.40
N VAL A 169 -19.25 0.23 -5.61
CA VAL A 169 -20.44 -0.56 -5.98
C VAL A 169 -21.07 -0.04 -7.27
N THR A 170 -21.04 1.28 -7.50
CA THR A 170 -21.62 1.94 -8.67
C THR A 170 -20.75 1.86 -9.93
N SER A 171 -19.54 1.31 -9.87
CA SER A 171 -18.58 1.24 -10.98
C SER A 171 -19.09 0.35 -12.12
N ALA A 172 -19.91 0.92 -13.02
CA ALA A 172 -20.34 0.25 -14.24
C ALA A 172 -19.45 0.59 -15.44
N THR A 173 -18.75 1.72 -15.39
CA THR A 173 -17.92 2.25 -16.48
C THR A 173 -16.47 2.46 -16.02
N THR A 174 -15.54 2.54 -16.97
CA THR A 174 -14.12 2.88 -16.72
C THR A 174 -14.00 4.27 -16.10
N GLY A 175 -14.84 5.23 -16.48
CA GLY A 175 -14.86 6.57 -15.91
C GLY A 175 -15.23 6.55 -14.42
N ALA A 176 -16.33 5.85 -14.05
CA ALA A 176 -16.74 5.71 -12.66
C ALA A 176 -15.68 5.00 -11.82
N SER A 177 -15.12 3.89 -12.34
CA SER A 177 -14.05 3.16 -11.65
C SER A 177 -12.79 4.01 -11.51
N GLY A 178 -12.46 4.82 -12.53
CA GLY A 178 -11.34 5.77 -12.49
C GLY A 178 -11.49 6.87 -11.46
N ALA A 179 -12.72 7.38 -11.26
CA ALA A 179 -13.00 8.34 -10.19
C ALA A 179 -12.73 7.74 -8.80
N TRP A 180 -13.18 6.50 -8.56
CA TRP A 180 -12.90 5.81 -7.30
C TRP A 180 -11.41 5.45 -7.13
N LEU A 181 -10.72 5.12 -8.23
CA LEU A 181 -9.26 4.97 -8.21
C LEU A 181 -8.57 6.26 -7.76
N ALA A 182 -8.99 7.40 -8.30
CA ALA A 182 -8.41 8.70 -7.92
C ALA A 182 -8.63 9.00 -6.42
N VAL A 183 -9.85 8.75 -5.90
CA VAL A 183 -10.14 8.91 -4.46
C VAL A 183 -9.31 7.95 -3.61
N ALA A 184 -9.15 6.68 -4.03
CA ALA A 184 -8.32 5.71 -3.30
C ALA A 184 -6.84 6.11 -3.29
N VAL A 185 -6.30 6.61 -4.40
CA VAL A 185 -4.91 7.11 -4.47
C VAL A 185 -4.74 8.35 -3.59
N ALA A 186 -5.69 9.28 -3.59
CA ALA A 186 -5.67 10.45 -2.72
C ALA A 186 -5.71 10.05 -1.23
N ALA A 187 -6.56 9.08 -0.86
CA ALA A 187 -6.61 8.55 0.50
C ALA A 187 -5.29 7.91 0.92
N ALA A 188 -4.65 7.13 0.03
CA ALA A 188 -3.36 6.50 0.29
C ALA A 188 -2.20 7.51 0.45
N ALA A 189 -2.33 8.71 -0.12
CA ALA A 189 -1.34 9.78 0.00
C ALA A 189 -1.36 10.51 1.37
N LEU A 190 -2.48 10.47 2.10
CA LEU A 190 -2.68 11.26 3.33
C LEU A 190 -1.60 11.06 4.40
N PRO A 191 -1.11 9.83 4.69
CA PRO A 191 -0.03 9.66 5.65
C PRO A 191 1.28 10.35 5.26
N GLY A 192 1.50 10.57 3.94
CA GLY A 192 2.63 11.34 3.44
C GLY A 192 2.55 12.84 3.76
N LEU A 193 1.33 13.39 3.91
CA LEU A 193 1.10 14.79 4.31
C LEU A 193 1.38 15.02 5.79
N ALA A 194 1.18 13.99 6.63
CA ALA A 194 1.33 14.07 8.08
C ALA A 194 2.75 13.71 8.57
N GLY A 195 3.70 13.47 7.66
CA GLY A 195 5.07 13.11 8.00
C GLY A 195 5.81 14.30 8.65
N HIS A 196 6.04 14.23 9.97
CA HIS A 196 6.94 15.15 10.65
C HIS A 196 8.38 14.79 10.30
N SER A 197 8.96 15.45 9.30
CA SER A 197 10.40 15.48 9.16
C SER A 197 10.94 16.55 10.11
N SER A 198 11.30 16.14 11.30
CA SER A 198 11.79 17.00 12.38
C SER A 198 13.23 17.47 12.20
N SER A 199 13.79 17.45 11.00
CA SER A 199 15.19 17.81 10.81
C SER A 199 15.40 18.72 9.62
N LEU A 200 15.95 19.88 9.91
CA LEU A 200 16.79 20.69 9.01
C LEU A 200 16.11 21.39 7.82
N GLY A 201 14.98 22.06 8.02
CA GLY A 201 14.62 23.18 7.12
C GLY A 201 13.79 22.83 5.87
N ASP A 202 13.72 21.57 5.43
CA ASP A 202 13.06 21.18 4.18
C ASP A 202 11.71 20.47 4.36
N HIS A 203 10.83 21.09 5.16
CA HIS A 203 9.50 20.52 5.45
C HIS A 203 8.67 20.26 4.19
N GLU A 204 8.67 21.19 3.22
CA GLU A 204 7.94 21.05 1.95
C GLU A 204 8.49 19.90 1.11
N LEU A 205 9.82 19.74 1.06
CA LEU A 205 10.45 18.63 0.34
C LEU A 205 10.05 17.28 0.95
N ALA A 206 10.03 17.18 2.27
CA ALA A 206 9.68 15.95 2.97
C ALA A 206 8.21 15.54 2.74
N ILE A 207 7.27 16.50 2.78
CA ILE A 207 5.86 16.26 2.48
C ILE A 207 5.70 15.83 1.02
N THR A 208 6.27 16.60 0.08
CA THR A 208 6.17 16.30 -1.35
C THR A 208 6.77 14.93 -1.67
N ALA A 209 7.93 14.62 -1.11
CA ALA A 209 8.57 13.32 -1.26
C ALA A 209 7.73 12.20 -0.64
N GLY A 210 7.16 12.41 0.55
CA GLY A 210 6.29 11.44 1.23
C GLY A 210 5.05 11.10 0.42
N VAL A 211 4.31 12.11 -0.05
CA VAL A 211 3.12 11.94 -0.90
C VAL A 211 3.47 11.24 -2.21
N THR A 212 4.51 11.73 -2.91
CA THR A 212 4.95 11.12 -4.18
C THR A 212 5.35 9.67 -3.99
N HIS A 213 6.03 9.35 -2.90
CA HIS A 213 6.44 7.99 -2.56
C HIS A 213 5.24 7.07 -2.37
N MET A 214 4.27 7.48 -1.55
CA MET A 214 3.06 6.68 -1.26
C MET A 214 2.22 6.45 -2.52
N VAL A 215 1.95 7.51 -3.30
CA VAL A 215 1.19 7.42 -4.56
C VAL A 215 1.88 6.46 -5.53
N SER A 216 3.19 6.63 -5.72
CA SER A 216 3.97 5.78 -6.64
C SER A 216 4.00 4.33 -6.18
N ALA A 217 4.15 4.08 -4.86
CA ALA A 217 4.16 2.74 -4.29
C ALA A 217 2.84 2.02 -4.51
N VAL A 218 1.70 2.64 -4.18
CA VAL A 218 0.39 1.97 -4.30
C VAL A 218 0.01 1.70 -5.76
N LEU A 219 0.35 2.59 -6.69
CA LEU A 219 0.11 2.39 -8.12
C LEU A 219 0.98 1.29 -8.69
N TRP A 220 2.27 1.30 -8.36
CA TRP A 220 3.22 0.33 -8.90
C TRP A 220 3.00 -1.07 -8.33
N VAL A 221 3.01 -1.19 -7.01
CA VAL A 221 2.84 -2.49 -6.34
C VAL A 221 1.44 -3.03 -6.54
N GLY A 222 0.41 -2.17 -6.45
CA GLY A 222 -0.99 -2.55 -6.72
C GLY A 222 -1.20 -3.05 -8.15
N GLY A 223 -0.62 -2.36 -9.13
CA GLY A 223 -0.69 -2.80 -10.54
C GLY A 223 0.06 -4.11 -10.80
N LEU A 224 1.25 -4.30 -10.24
CA LEU A 224 1.99 -5.57 -10.32
C LEU A 224 1.21 -6.71 -9.67
N LEU A 225 0.60 -6.46 -8.52
CA LEU A 225 -0.23 -7.44 -7.82
C LEU A 225 -1.45 -7.84 -8.65
N ALA A 226 -2.15 -6.87 -9.23
CA ALA A 226 -3.28 -7.11 -10.12
C ALA A 226 -2.86 -7.95 -11.33
N LEU A 227 -1.77 -7.58 -12.03
CA LEU A 227 -1.24 -8.35 -13.15
C LEU A 227 -0.88 -9.78 -12.74
N THR A 228 -0.22 -9.97 -11.62
CA THR A 228 0.17 -11.27 -11.09
C THR A 228 -1.06 -12.15 -10.83
N VAL A 229 -2.08 -11.61 -10.17
CA VAL A 229 -3.34 -12.33 -9.91
C VAL A 229 -4.02 -12.75 -11.20
N HIS A 230 -4.10 -11.85 -12.20
CA HIS A 230 -4.71 -12.16 -13.50
C HIS A 230 -3.89 -13.12 -14.35
N ALA A 231 -2.56 -13.08 -14.25
CA ALA A 231 -1.69 -14.06 -14.88
C ALA A 231 -1.95 -15.49 -14.37
N PHE A 232 -2.13 -15.64 -13.04
CA PHE A 232 -2.51 -16.92 -12.45
C PHE A 232 -3.93 -17.35 -12.83
N LYS A 233 -4.87 -16.43 -12.93
CA LYS A 233 -6.27 -16.70 -13.31
C LYS A 233 -6.43 -16.94 -14.80
N ARG A 234 -5.53 -16.42 -15.63
CA ARG A 234 -5.59 -16.45 -17.11
C ARG A 234 -6.90 -15.84 -17.66
N ASP A 235 -7.38 -14.78 -17.03
CA ASP A 235 -8.67 -14.14 -17.33
C ASP A 235 -8.54 -12.77 -18.02
N LEU A 236 -7.30 -12.33 -18.30
CA LEU A 236 -7.00 -11.12 -19.08
C LEU A 236 -6.08 -11.43 -20.27
N PRO A 237 -6.18 -10.64 -21.36
CA PRO A 237 -5.18 -10.64 -22.44
C PRO A 237 -3.89 -9.99 -21.94
N MET A 238 -3.00 -10.80 -21.34
CA MET A 238 -1.84 -10.36 -20.57
C MET A 238 -0.91 -9.43 -21.35
N ALA A 239 -0.67 -9.68 -22.64
CA ALA A 239 0.19 -8.82 -23.45
C ALA A 239 -0.31 -7.35 -23.47
N ARG A 240 -1.62 -7.15 -23.66
CA ARG A 240 -2.23 -5.82 -23.64
C ARG A 240 -2.26 -5.21 -22.23
N ALA A 241 -2.56 -6.01 -21.22
CA ALA A 241 -2.58 -5.53 -19.81
C ALA A 241 -1.19 -5.06 -19.38
N VAL A 242 -0.14 -5.82 -19.66
CA VAL A 242 1.26 -5.45 -19.38
C VAL A 242 1.67 -4.20 -20.17
N GLN A 243 1.29 -4.10 -21.46
CA GLN A 243 1.59 -2.93 -22.27
C GLN A 243 0.96 -1.66 -21.69
N ARG A 244 -0.32 -1.70 -21.28
CA ARG A 244 -1.03 -0.58 -20.65
C ARG A 244 -0.41 -0.18 -19.31
N PHE A 245 -0.01 -1.14 -18.51
CA PHE A 245 0.62 -0.88 -17.22
C PHE A 245 2.07 -0.37 -17.34
N SER A 246 2.78 -0.70 -18.42
CA SER A 246 4.21 -0.40 -18.57
C SER A 246 4.55 1.08 -18.41
N ALA A 247 3.74 1.99 -18.96
CA ALA A 247 3.95 3.42 -18.83
C ALA A 247 3.78 3.89 -17.37
N ILE A 248 2.71 3.43 -16.70
CA ILE A 248 2.45 3.72 -15.29
C ILE A 248 3.58 3.17 -14.42
N ALA A 249 4.01 1.92 -14.68
CA ALA A 249 5.07 1.26 -13.92
C ALA A 249 6.40 2.01 -14.01
N ILE A 250 6.82 2.44 -15.20
CA ILE A 250 8.08 3.17 -15.38
C ILE A 250 8.01 4.51 -14.64
N THR A 251 6.94 5.27 -14.84
CA THR A 251 6.76 6.56 -14.15
C THR A 251 6.75 6.38 -12.63
N ALA A 252 5.98 5.42 -12.13
CA ALA A 252 5.88 5.15 -10.70
C ALA A 252 7.22 4.71 -10.09
N VAL A 253 8.01 3.85 -10.76
CA VAL A 253 9.33 3.42 -10.27
C VAL A 253 10.32 4.58 -10.22
N VAL A 254 10.35 5.44 -11.25
CA VAL A 254 11.22 6.62 -11.27
C VAL A 254 10.85 7.58 -10.14
N LEU A 255 9.56 7.88 -9.98
CA LEU A 255 9.08 8.76 -8.91
C LEU A 255 9.30 8.14 -7.51
N LEU A 256 9.13 6.83 -7.38
CA LEU A 256 9.39 6.09 -6.13
C LEU A 256 10.87 6.17 -5.75
N ALA A 257 11.76 5.99 -6.70
CA ALA A 257 13.21 6.10 -6.46
C ALA A 257 13.61 7.54 -6.11
N ALA A 258 13.15 8.52 -6.88
CA ALA A 258 13.45 9.92 -6.64
C ALA A 258 12.91 10.42 -5.28
N SER A 259 11.66 10.10 -4.97
CA SER A 259 11.03 10.47 -3.69
C SER A 259 11.66 9.72 -2.50
N GLY A 260 12.04 8.45 -2.69
CA GLY A 260 12.78 7.69 -1.68
C GLY A 260 14.14 8.30 -1.35
N LEU A 261 14.87 8.78 -2.38
CA LEU A 261 16.13 9.46 -2.20
C LEU A 261 15.96 10.82 -1.52
N ALA A 262 14.94 11.60 -1.91
CA ALA A 262 14.60 12.85 -1.26
C ALA A 262 14.23 12.64 0.23
N ASN A 263 13.41 11.63 0.56
CA ASN A 263 13.11 11.26 1.94
C ASN A 263 14.35 10.81 2.72
N ALA A 264 15.30 10.15 2.07
CA ALA A 264 16.57 9.79 2.71
C ALA A 264 17.41 11.04 3.02
N TYR A 265 17.50 11.95 2.06
CA TYR A 265 18.23 13.21 2.23
C TYR A 265 17.69 14.06 3.39
N THR A 266 16.38 14.18 3.54
CA THR A 266 15.78 14.95 4.65
C THR A 266 15.95 14.32 6.04
N ARG A 267 16.38 13.05 6.12
CA ARG A 267 16.53 12.32 7.39
C ARG A 267 17.96 12.00 7.77
N LEU A 268 18.87 12.02 6.79
CA LEU A 268 20.29 11.77 7.00
C LEU A 268 21.04 13.10 7.03
N GLY A 269 21.88 13.28 8.05
CA GLY A 269 22.70 14.48 8.19
C GLY A 269 23.97 14.48 7.31
N GLY A 270 24.30 13.33 6.68
CA GLY A 270 25.46 13.19 5.81
C GLY A 270 25.49 11.85 5.06
N LEU A 271 26.31 11.77 4.01
CA LEU A 271 26.45 10.55 3.18
C LEU A 271 27.06 9.37 3.94
N ASP A 272 27.89 9.64 4.95
CA ASP A 272 28.48 8.65 5.84
C ASP A 272 27.40 7.87 6.60
N GLN A 273 26.27 8.49 6.92
CA GLN A 273 25.17 7.89 7.65
C GLN A 273 24.45 6.77 6.88
N PHE A 274 24.63 6.70 5.54
CA PHE A 274 24.16 5.53 4.78
C PHE A 274 24.82 4.22 5.23
N PHE A 275 26.05 4.28 5.73
CA PHE A 275 26.86 3.12 6.11
C PHE A 275 26.99 2.96 7.62
N THR A 276 26.77 4.04 8.39
CA THR A 276 27.02 4.05 9.84
C THR A 276 25.75 3.94 10.67
N THR A 277 24.56 4.12 10.07
CA THR A 277 23.28 4.05 10.79
C THR A 277 22.44 2.86 10.34
N GLY A 278 21.64 2.30 11.27
CA GLY A 278 20.67 1.24 10.94
C GLY A 278 19.65 1.70 9.89
N TYR A 279 19.21 2.96 9.95
CA TYR A 279 18.34 3.56 8.96
C TYR A 279 18.97 3.62 7.56
N GLY A 280 20.24 4.06 7.47
CA GLY A 280 21.02 4.08 6.23
C GLY A 280 21.14 2.69 5.61
N ASN A 281 21.45 1.67 6.41
CA ASN A 281 21.54 0.28 5.96
C ASN A 281 20.22 -0.22 5.35
N VAL A 282 19.07 0.10 5.97
CA VAL A 282 17.76 -0.24 5.41
C VAL A 282 17.52 0.46 4.07
N ILE A 283 17.96 1.69 3.89
CA ILE A 283 17.85 2.41 2.61
C ILE A 283 18.71 1.72 1.54
N LEU A 284 19.95 1.33 1.85
CA LEU A 284 20.82 0.61 0.90
C LEU A 284 20.21 -0.71 0.45
N ILE A 285 19.61 -1.48 1.37
CA ILE A 285 18.87 -2.70 1.04
C ILE A 285 17.71 -2.39 0.08
N LYS A 286 16.91 -1.35 0.35
CA LYS A 286 15.79 -0.94 -0.50
C LYS A 286 16.26 -0.53 -1.90
N ILE A 287 17.34 0.22 -2.01
CA ILE A 287 17.95 0.59 -3.30
C ILE A 287 18.35 -0.66 -4.08
N GLY A 288 19.03 -1.61 -3.45
CA GLY A 288 19.42 -2.89 -4.07
C GLY A 288 18.21 -3.67 -4.59
N LEU A 289 17.11 -3.72 -3.81
CA LEU A 289 15.88 -4.39 -4.22
C LEU A 289 15.21 -3.70 -5.43
N ILE A 290 15.12 -2.36 -5.45
CA ILE A 290 14.55 -1.60 -6.57
C ILE A 290 15.40 -1.81 -7.84
N VAL A 291 16.72 -1.77 -7.74
CA VAL A 291 17.62 -2.02 -8.86
C VAL A 291 17.42 -3.44 -9.39
N GLY A 292 17.37 -4.45 -8.52
CA GLY A 292 17.09 -5.83 -8.90
C GLY A 292 15.76 -6.00 -9.62
N GLN A 293 14.70 -5.35 -9.12
CA GLN A 293 13.38 -5.37 -9.76
C GLN A 293 13.37 -4.65 -11.11
N ALA A 294 14.09 -3.54 -11.25
CA ALA A 294 14.24 -2.84 -12.52
C ALA A 294 14.94 -3.73 -13.57
N PHE A 295 16.01 -4.45 -13.18
CA PHE A 295 16.67 -5.42 -14.05
C PHE A 295 15.74 -6.57 -14.47
N LEU A 296 14.98 -7.13 -13.54
CA LEU A 296 13.98 -8.17 -13.85
C LEU A 296 12.92 -7.65 -14.81
N GLY A 297 12.40 -6.44 -14.59
CA GLY A 297 11.42 -5.79 -15.46
C GLY A 297 11.95 -5.56 -16.88
N LEU A 298 13.19 -5.08 -17.00
CA LEU A 298 13.87 -4.92 -18.29
C LEU A 298 14.08 -6.26 -19.00
N HIS A 299 14.50 -7.29 -18.28
CA HIS A 299 14.68 -8.64 -18.81
C HIS A 299 13.37 -9.22 -19.33
N MET A 300 12.29 -9.12 -18.55
CA MET A 300 10.94 -9.53 -18.95
C MET A 300 10.47 -8.79 -20.21
N ARG A 301 10.69 -7.48 -20.27
CA ARG A 301 10.30 -6.67 -21.43
C ARG A 301 11.07 -7.04 -22.70
N ARG A 302 12.37 -7.34 -22.58
CA ARG A 302 13.23 -7.65 -23.74
C ARG A 302 13.12 -9.10 -24.24
N ARG A 303 12.89 -10.04 -23.32
CA ARG A 303 12.94 -11.49 -23.64
C ARG A 303 11.58 -12.17 -23.70
N ILE A 304 10.61 -11.75 -22.89
CA ILE A 304 9.34 -12.47 -22.73
C ILE A 304 8.20 -11.79 -23.49
N LEU A 305 8.11 -10.45 -23.47
CA LEU A 305 7.06 -9.74 -24.22
C LEU A 305 7.06 -9.98 -25.73
N PRO A 306 8.21 -10.10 -26.44
CA PRO A 306 8.23 -10.40 -27.86
C PRO A 306 7.77 -11.82 -28.21
N THR A 307 7.70 -12.72 -27.22
CA THR A 307 7.30 -14.14 -27.41
C THR A 307 5.84 -14.41 -27.00
N LEU A 308 5.14 -13.41 -26.43
CA LEU A 308 3.72 -13.46 -26.09
C LEU A 308 2.85 -12.84 -27.17
#